data_b839dbeff1b9ae6571f3680de87abdf6
#
_entry.id   b839dbeff1b9ae6571f3680de87abdf6
#
_cell.length_a   1.000
_cell.length_b   1.000
_cell.length_c   1.000
_cell.angle_alpha   90.00
_cell.angle_beta   90.00
_cell.angle_gamma   90.00
#
_symmetry.space_group_name_H-M   'P 1'
#
loop_
_entity.id
_entity.type
_entity.pdbx_description
1 polymer ?
#
loop_
_entity_poly.entity_id
_entity_poly.type
_entity_poly.pdbx_seq_one_letter_code
_entity_poly.pdbx_strand_id
1 'polypeptide(L)'
;MDGGIKIKTLTTLLVAIFILALISGPGAAAEIIVQPGSSIQQAVNNSGSGDIITVKPGTYTENVIVTKDDLTIRSESGNPDNTIIKAKNSGANVLLLQGENIKISGFKAVGATRSGYAGICLSSCSNCIIENNKLLNNCYGIYVLRSKVDKLSKNTATNNLQYGIALGTATDNILSGNTAFSNGRGIHFGNSDGNILSGNTIRDNDVYGFSMCPRCDTNQIYNNYFNDTVTITNGIGNVLNTKKTAGTNIVGGPYIGGNFWGKPDGTGFSNTAIDKNSDGISDSAYKNIAGSIYSDNLPLVIYKPESKKPVAAFSASPTSGAAPLNVTFTDKSTGTPTKWKWSFGDGTSSTLQNPMHKYSKAGNYTVALTVSNAAGSNTLKKTGYIKVVTTPTKPVANFEGSPVSGKAPLTVAFTDKSTGSPTKWKWSFGDGTSSTLQNPTHKYSKVGNYTVALTATNAAGSNIKMRSNYITVTVTSQTPTADFWGSPRSGKAPLKVTFTETSKGSPTSWKWNFGDGKSSTEKSPKHTYSAAGTYTVKLTATNAAGSNTKTKSAYIKVT
;
A
#
# COMPACT_ATOMS: atom_id res chain seq x y z
N MET A 1 -8.97 -48.26 61.07
CA MET A 1 -8.13 -48.71 59.95
C MET A 1 -8.92 -48.44 58.69
N ASP A 2 -8.71 -47.26 58.13
CA ASP A 2 -9.45 -46.73 56.99
C ASP A 2 -8.75 -47.11 55.71
N GLY A 3 -9.46 -47.85 54.87
CA GLY A 3 -9.05 -48.20 53.51
C GLY A 3 -9.75 -47.30 52.49
N GLY A 4 -9.12 -46.18 52.17
CA GLY A 4 -9.64 -45.26 51.15
C GLY A 4 -9.47 -45.81 49.73
N ILE A 5 -10.56 -46.06 49.04
CA ILE A 5 -10.64 -46.42 47.61
C ILE A 5 -10.44 -45.16 46.80
N LYS A 6 -9.32 -45.08 46.05
CA LYS A 6 -9.10 -44.04 45.03
C LYS A 6 -9.89 -44.37 43.78
N ILE A 7 -10.97 -43.60 43.52
CA ILE A 7 -11.71 -43.60 42.25
C ILE A 7 -10.86 -42.80 41.23
N LYS A 8 -10.32 -43.50 40.23
CA LYS A 8 -9.74 -42.85 39.03
C LYS A 8 -10.90 -42.37 38.15
N THR A 9 -11.11 -41.07 38.13
CA THR A 9 -12.04 -40.41 37.19
C THR A 9 -11.45 -40.51 35.79
N LEU A 10 -12.06 -41.32 34.95
CA LEU A 10 -11.77 -41.42 33.52
C LEU A 10 -12.45 -40.20 32.83
N THR A 11 -11.68 -39.15 32.52
CA THR A 11 -12.19 -38.02 31.79
C THR A 11 -12.27 -38.40 30.31
N THR A 12 -13.45 -38.82 29.89
CA THR A 12 -13.76 -38.99 28.46
C THR A 12 -13.89 -37.61 27.85
N LEU A 13 -12.88 -37.22 27.04
CA LEU A 13 -12.89 -35.99 26.26
C LEU A 13 -13.93 -36.13 25.15
N LEU A 14 -15.13 -35.61 25.37
CA LEU A 14 -16.15 -35.46 24.33
C LEU A 14 -15.69 -34.35 23.39
N VAL A 15 -15.15 -34.71 22.23
CA VAL A 15 -14.92 -33.75 21.14
C VAL A 15 -16.28 -33.36 20.58
N ALA A 16 -16.81 -32.25 21.02
CA ALA A 16 -18.03 -31.67 20.46
C ALA A 16 -17.78 -31.25 19.01
N ILE A 17 -18.36 -32.02 18.07
CA ILE A 17 -18.38 -31.68 16.65
C ILE A 17 -19.37 -30.52 16.49
N PHE A 18 -18.90 -29.29 16.40
CA PHE A 18 -19.73 -28.16 15.99
C PHE A 18 -19.94 -28.23 14.46
N ILE A 19 -21.05 -28.86 14.04
CA ILE A 19 -21.61 -28.67 12.71
C ILE A 19 -22.46 -27.41 12.81
N LEU A 20 -21.92 -26.27 12.31
CA LEU A 20 -22.69 -25.04 12.14
C LEU A 20 -23.55 -25.21 10.87
N ALA A 21 -24.72 -25.79 10.97
CA ALA A 21 -25.71 -25.73 9.91
C ALA A 21 -26.38 -24.35 9.99
N LEU A 22 -26.11 -23.49 9.04
CA LEU A 22 -26.93 -22.30 8.80
C LEU A 22 -28.29 -22.81 8.32
N ILE A 23 -29.33 -22.68 9.13
CA ILE A 23 -30.72 -23.10 8.82
C ILE A 23 -31.21 -22.16 7.70
N SER A 24 -31.08 -22.61 6.45
CA SER A 24 -31.83 -22.08 5.33
C SER A 24 -33.23 -22.68 5.38
N GLY A 25 -34.28 -21.91 5.02
CA GLY A 25 -35.65 -22.37 4.97
C GLY A 25 -35.82 -23.56 4.01
N PRO A 26 -36.96 -24.27 4.02
CA PRO A 26 -37.17 -25.47 3.22
C PRO A 26 -36.97 -25.18 1.72
N GLY A 27 -35.91 -25.79 1.13
CA GLY A 27 -35.57 -25.69 -0.28
C GLY A 27 -34.28 -24.91 -0.63
N ALA A 28 -33.54 -24.34 0.33
CA ALA A 28 -32.25 -23.72 0.07
C ALA A 28 -31.08 -24.66 0.38
N ALA A 29 -30.07 -24.71 -0.49
CA ALA A 29 -28.83 -25.46 -0.29
C ALA A 29 -28.15 -25.08 1.04
N ALA A 30 -27.87 -26.04 1.92
CA ALA A 30 -27.15 -25.78 3.15
C ALA A 30 -25.64 -25.77 2.92
N GLU A 31 -24.91 -24.92 3.66
CA GLU A 31 -23.46 -24.98 3.69
C GLU A 31 -22.95 -25.69 4.94
N ILE A 32 -22.22 -26.79 4.74
CA ILE A 32 -21.62 -27.60 5.79
C ILE A 32 -20.14 -27.33 5.82
N ILE A 33 -19.62 -26.80 6.94
CA ILE A 33 -18.21 -26.48 7.11
C ILE A 33 -17.48 -27.63 7.83
N VAL A 34 -16.43 -28.18 7.19
CA VAL A 34 -15.58 -29.21 7.75
C VAL A 34 -14.31 -28.60 8.31
N GLN A 35 -14.09 -28.69 9.61
CA GLN A 35 -12.90 -28.21 10.29
C GLN A 35 -11.76 -29.24 10.24
N PRO A 36 -10.48 -28.86 10.38
CA PRO A 36 -9.38 -29.79 10.60
C PRO A 36 -9.65 -30.72 11.79
N GLY A 37 -9.45 -32.04 11.61
CA GLY A 37 -9.78 -33.06 12.59
C GLY A 37 -11.21 -33.61 12.53
N SER A 38 -12.07 -32.98 11.72
CA SER A 38 -13.42 -33.52 11.40
C SER A 38 -13.36 -34.37 10.14
N SER A 39 -14.41 -35.18 9.87
CA SER A 39 -14.49 -36.07 8.72
C SER A 39 -15.29 -35.47 7.58
N ILE A 40 -14.69 -35.45 6.37
CA ILE A 40 -15.37 -35.08 5.13
C ILE A 40 -16.46 -36.13 4.82
N GLN A 41 -16.17 -37.43 5.04
CA GLN A 41 -17.16 -38.50 4.84
C GLN A 41 -18.40 -38.29 5.69
N GLN A 42 -18.23 -37.89 6.94
CA GLN A 42 -19.39 -37.64 7.82
C GLN A 42 -20.20 -36.44 7.31
N ALA A 43 -19.55 -35.39 6.83
CA ALA A 43 -20.24 -34.26 6.21
C ALA A 43 -21.02 -34.70 4.96
N VAL A 44 -20.44 -35.53 4.10
CA VAL A 44 -21.13 -36.14 2.96
C VAL A 44 -22.32 -36.99 3.41
N ASN A 45 -22.20 -37.81 4.47
CA ASN A 45 -23.29 -38.62 4.98
C ASN A 45 -24.46 -37.77 5.49
N ASN A 46 -24.16 -36.62 6.08
CA ASN A 46 -25.16 -35.74 6.69
C ASN A 46 -25.74 -34.69 5.69
N SER A 47 -25.15 -34.53 4.50
CA SER A 47 -25.64 -33.56 3.50
C SER A 47 -26.93 -34.05 2.82
N GLY A 48 -27.69 -33.09 2.29
CA GLY A 48 -28.79 -33.31 1.33
C GLY A 48 -28.33 -33.06 -0.12
N SER A 49 -29.23 -33.36 -1.07
CA SER A 49 -29.04 -32.95 -2.47
C SER A 49 -29.02 -31.40 -2.58
N GLY A 50 -28.10 -30.86 -3.33
CA GLY A 50 -27.89 -29.40 -3.50
C GLY A 50 -26.95 -28.75 -2.48
N ASP A 51 -26.58 -29.45 -1.41
CA ASP A 51 -25.74 -28.87 -0.36
C ASP A 51 -24.30 -28.61 -0.80
N ILE A 52 -23.65 -27.67 -0.09
CA ILE A 52 -22.26 -27.32 -0.26
C ILE A 52 -21.44 -27.72 0.96
N ILE A 53 -20.43 -28.56 0.77
CA ILE A 53 -19.45 -28.90 1.79
C ILE A 53 -18.20 -28.08 1.57
N THR A 54 -17.94 -27.15 2.47
CA THR A 54 -16.74 -26.29 2.44
C THR A 54 -15.72 -26.82 3.45
N VAL A 55 -14.57 -27.29 2.94
CA VAL A 55 -13.52 -27.92 3.74
C VAL A 55 -12.42 -26.89 4.04
N LYS A 56 -12.17 -26.64 5.31
CA LYS A 56 -11.12 -25.73 5.78
C LYS A 56 -9.71 -26.25 5.43
N PRO A 57 -8.72 -25.35 5.31
CA PRO A 57 -7.32 -25.77 5.12
C PRO A 57 -6.85 -26.75 6.19
N GLY A 58 -6.16 -27.83 5.77
CA GLY A 58 -5.68 -28.88 6.65
C GLY A 58 -5.44 -30.20 5.93
N THR A 59 -5.05 -31.23 6.70
CA THR A 59 -4.86 -32.60 6.17
C THR A 59 -5.92 -33.51 6.77
N TYR A 60 -6.66 -34.19 5.90
CA TYR A 60 -7.74 -35.13 6.21
C TYR A 60 -7.30 -36.53 5.77
N THR A 61 -7.18 -37.48 6.73
CA THR A 61 -6.74 -38.84 6.44
C THR A 61 -7.93 -39.76 6.37
N GLU A 62 -8.54 -39.89 5.20
CA GLU A 62 -9.73 -40.68 4.96
C GLU A 62 -9.87 -41.08 3.48
N ASN A 63 -10.73 -42.04 3.19
CA ASN A 63 -11.20 -42.34 1.84
C ASN A 63 -12.67 -41.93 1.79
N VAL A 64 -13.01 -41.00 0.91
CA VAL A 64 -14.36 -40.40 0.86
C VAL A 64 -15.14 -40.99 -0.30
N ILE A 65 -16.37 -41.46 -0.01
CA ILE A 65 -17.30 -41.98 -1.01
C ILE A 65 -18.50 -41.03 -1.10
N VAL A 66 -18.79 -40.54 -2.29
CA VAL A 66 -19.87 -39.61 -2.58
C VAL A 66 -20.88 -40.31 -3.47
N THR A 67 -22.04 -40.65 -2.91
CA THR A 67 -23.13 -41.31 -3.63
C THR A 67 -24.38 -40.42 -3.76
N LYS A 68 -24.30 -39.20 -3.27
CA LYS A 68 -25.40 -38.24 -3.29
C LYS A 68 -25.26 -37.32 -4.50
N ASP A 69 -26.35 -37.09 -5.17
CA ASP A 69 -26.44 -36.19 -6.33
C ASP A 69 -26.44 -34.72 -5.92
N ASP A 70 -26.12 -33.86 -6.88
CA ASP A 70 -26.17 -32.40 -6.77
C ASP A 70 -25.25 -31.81 -5.68
N LEU A 71 -24.23 -32.55 -5.23
CA LEU A 71 -23.39 -32.15 -4.10
C LEU A 71 -22.14 -31.36 -4.56
N THR A 72 -21.88 -30.23 -3.92
CA THR A 72 -20.63 -29.48 -4.11
C THR A 72 -19.70 -29.71 -2.92
N ILE A 73 -18.48 -30.23 -3.14
CA ILE A 73 -17.42 -30.36 -2.15
C ILE A 73 -16.26 -29.49 -2.60
N ARG A 74 -15.92 -28.47 -1.84
CA ARG A 74 -14.88 -27.51 -2.18
C ARG A 74 -13.93 -27.24 -1.04
N SER A 75 -12.67 -26.96 -1.36
CA SER A 75 -11.74 -26.34 -0.42
C SER A 75 -12.12 -24.88 -0.19
N GLU A 76 -12.14 -24.42 1.05
CA GLU A 76 -12.39 -23.00 1.37
C GLU A 76 -11.36 -22.07 0.72
N SER A 77 -10.07 -22.44 0.72
CA SER A 77 -8.99 -21.64 0.16
C SER A 77 -8.97 -21.63 -1.36
N GLY A 78 -9.60 -22.59 -2.02
CA GLY A 78 -9.49 -22.82 -3.45
C GLY A 78 -8.08 -23.21 -3.92
N ASN A 79 -7.06 -23.24 -3.02
CA ASN A 79 -5.70 -23.66 -3.32
C ASN A 79 -5.50 -25.13 -2.90
N PRO A 80 -5.24 -26.05 -3.85
CA PRO A 80 -5.07 -27.47 -3.56
C PRO A 80 -3.96 -27.79 -2.55
N ASP A 81 -2.92 -26.97 -2.46
CA ASP A 81 -1.81 -27.22 -1.54
C ASP A 81 -2.18 -26.94 -0.06
N ASN A 82 -3.28 -26.26 0.20
CA ASN A 82 -3.73 -25.93 1.55
C ASN A 82 -4.72 -26.96 2.14
N THR A 83 -5.40 -27.75 1.29
CA THR A 83 -6.41 -28.74 1.74
C THR A 83 -6.12 -30.10 1.15
N ILE A 84 -5.55 -30.96 1.97
CA ILE A 84 -5.00 -32.26 1.54
C ILE A 84 -5.91 -33.39 2.03
N ILE A 85 -6.37 -34.23 1.10
CA ILE A 85 -7.05 -35.49 1.42
C ILE A 85 -6.05 -36.62 1.17
N LYS A 86 -5.66 -37.32 2.23
CA LYS A 86 -4.72 -38.44 2.19
C LYS A 86 -5.45 -39.73 2.38
N ALA A 87 -5.25 -40.71 1.48
CA ALA A 87 -5.84 -42.03 1.64
C ALA A 87 -5.53 -42.64 3.01
N LYS A 88 -6.54 -43.03 3.75
CA LYS A 88 -6.41 -43.86 4.96
C LYS A 88 -6.04 -45.28 4.58
N ASN A 89 -6.60 -45.77 3.48
CA ASN A 89 -6.31 -47.06 2.86
C ASN A 89 -5.81 -46.83 1.43
N SER A 90 -4.57 -47.20 1.16
CA SER A 90 -3.97 -47.07 -0.16
C SER A 90 -4.57 -47.98 -1.24
N GLY A 91 -5.33 -48.99 -0.82
CA GLY A 91 -6.14 -49.90 -1.64
C GLY A 91 -7.59 -49.45 -1.82
N ALA A 92 -7.82 -48.12 -1.75
CA ALA A 92 -9.10 -47.49 -2.08
C ALA A 92 -8.85 -46.13 -2.71
N ASN A 93 -9.82 -45.60 -3.48
CA ASN A 93 -9.75 -44.24 -4.01
C ASN A 93 -9.74 -43.21 -2.86
N VAL A 94 -9.01 -42.11 -3.05
CA VAL A 94 -9.06 -41.01 -2.06
C VAL A 94 -10.45 -40.39 -2.07
N LEU A 95 -10.97 -40.08 -3.27
CA LEU A 95 -12.36 -39.66 -3.51
C LEU A 95 -12.98 -40.58 -4.55
N LEU A 96 -14.07 -41.26 -4.20
CA LEU A 96 -14.90 -42.07 -5.10
C LEU A 96 -16.25 -41.39 -5.28
N LEU A 97 -16.59 -41.04 -6.52
CA LEU A 97 -17.87 -40.43 -6.89
C LEU A 97 -18.73 -41.47 -7.61
N GLN A 98 -19.98 -41.58 -7.19
CA GLN A 98 -20.97 -42.53 -7.73
C GLN A 98 -22.37 -41.88 -7.79
N GLY A 99 -22.46 -40.67 -8.35
CA GLY A 99 -23.71 -39.90 -8.43
C GLY A 99 -23.67 -38.92 -9.60
N GLU A 100 -24.70 -38.11 -9.70
CA GLU A 100 -24.88 -37.12 -10.75
C GLU A 100 -24.65 -35.68 -10.23
N ASN A 101 -24.24 -34.76 -11.12
CA ASN A 101 -24.08 -33.32 -10.83
C ASN A 101 -23.13 -33.01 -9.64
N ILE A 102 -22.17 -33.88 -9.34
CA ILE A 102 -21.23 -33.70 -8.22
C ILE A 102 -20.12 -32.74 -8.66
N LYS A 103 -19.78 -31.75 -7.81
CA LYS A 103 -18.67 -30.84 -8.04
C LYS A 103 -17.58 -31.03 -6.97
N ILE A 104 -16.32 -31.27 -7.41
CA ILE A 104 -15.14 -31.38 -6.54
C ILE A 104 -14.10 -30.34 -6.95
N SER A 105 -13.66 -29.47 -6.04
CA SER A 105 -12.68 -28.44 -6.39
C SER A 105 -11.71 -28.05 -5.27
N GLY A 106 -10.46 -27.76 -5.64
CA GLY A 106 -9.47 -27.14 -4.77
C GLY A 106 -8.76 -28.09 -3.81
N PHE A 107 -8.72 -29.39 -4.08
CA PHE A 107 -8.10 -30.41 -3.21
C PHE A 107 -6.80 -30.98 -3.76
N LYS A 108 -5.90 -31.31 -2.83
CA LYS A 108 -4.77 -32.20 -3.09
C LYS A 108 -5.13 -33.62 -2.61
N ALA A 109 -5.25 -34.57 -3.55
CA ALA A 109 -5.56 -35.96 -3.22
C ALA A 109 -4.35 -36.86 -3.43
N VAL A 110 -3.97 -37.63 -2.39
CA VAL A 110 -2.72 -38.40 -2.37
C VAL A 110 -2.89 -39.77 -1.70
N GLY A 111 -2.10 -40.76 -2.16
CA GLY A 111 -1.86 -41.99 -1.41
C GLY A 111 -2.70 -43.19 -1.82
N ALA A 112 -3.51 -43.14 -2.88
CA ALA A 112 -4.18 -44.30 -3.46
C ALA A 112 -3.20 -45.08 -4.38
N THR A 113 -2.21 -45.73 -3.82
CA THR A 113 -1.07 -46.29 -4.56
C THR A 113 -1.25 -47.71 -5.07
N ARG A 114 -2.24 -48.47 -4.57
CA ARG A 114 -2.50 -49.82 -5.06
C ARG A 114 -3.08 -49.76 -6.49
N SER A 115 -2.75 -50.75 -7.30
CA SER A 115 -3.23 -50.85 -8.69
C SER A 115 -4.76 -50.77 -8.78
N GLY A 116 -5.25 -49.95 -9.72
CA GLY A 116 -6.67 -49.74 -9.98
C GLY A 116 -7.33 -48.61 -9.16
N TYR A 117 -6.62 -47.95 -8.22
CA TYR A 117 -7.19 -46.87 -7.40
C TYR A 117 -6.65 -45.49 -7.75
N ALA A 118 -7.47 -44.50 -7.55
CA ALA A 118 -7.22 -43.11 -7.99
C ALA A 118 -7.26 -42.08 -6.85
N GLY A 119 -6.61 -40.95 -7.09
CA GLY A 119 -6.84 -39.76 -6.28
C GLY A 119 -8.31 -39.31 -6.34
N ILE A 120 -8.88 -39.22 -7.55
CA ILE A 120 -10.31 -39.02 -7.77
C ILE A 120 -10.80 -40.05 -8.77
N CYS A 121 -11.82 -40.83 -8.41
CA CYS A 121 -12.47 -41.77 -9.29
C CYS A 121 -13.95 -41.40 -9.50
N LEU A 122 -14.32 -41.20 -10.76
CA LEU A 122 -15.73 -41.13 -11.18
C LEU A 122 -16.14 -42.53 -11.65
N SER A 123 -17.13 -43.11 -11.03
CA SER A 123 -17.60 -44.47 -11.36
C SER A 123 -19.11 -44.47 -11.64
N SER A 124 -19.46 -44.55 -12.91
CA SER A 124 -20.84 -44.45 -13.38
C SER A 124 -21.51 -43.13 -13.01
N CYS A 125 -20.74 -42.05 -13.12
CA CYS A 125 -21.20 -40.67 -12.87
C CYS A 125 -21.77 -40.04 -14.14
N SER A 126 -22.53 -38.94 -13.97
CA SER A 126 -22.91 -38.08 -15.06
C SER A 126 -22.96 -36.62 -14.64
N ASN A 127 -22.55 -35.72 -15.59
CA ASN A 127 -22.58 -34.29 -15.42
C ASN A 127 -21.78 -33.75 -14.20
N CYS A 128 -20.73 -34.47 -13.81
CA CYS A 128 -19.87 -34.07 -12.69
C CYS A 128 -18.80 -33.07 -13.13
N ILE A 129 -18.34 -32.22 -12.19
CA ILE A 129 -17.32 -31.20 -12.42
C ILE A 129 -16.15 -31.42 -11.47
N ILE A 130 -14.99 -31.73 -12.04
CA ILE A 130 -13.73 -31.91 -11.31
C ILE A 130 -12.79 -30.80 -11.74
N GLU A 131 -12.58 -29.80 -10.89
CA GLU A 131 -11.81 -28.64 -11.29
C GLU A 131 -10.77 -28.18 -10.25
N ASN A 132 -9.62 -27.72 -10.74
CA ASN A 132 -8.57 -27.12 -9.91
C ASN A 132 -8.12 -28.06 -8.75
N ASN A 133 -7.96 -29.36 -9.00
CA ASN A 133 -7.42 -30.30 -8.03
C ASN A 133 -5.98 -30.72 -8.39
N LYS A 134 -5.21 -31.14 -7.40
CA LYS A 134 -3.84 -31.65 -7.53
C LYS A 134 -3.78 -33.11 -7.08
N LEU A 135 -3.51 -34.00 -8.02
CA LEU A 135 -3.55 -35.46 -7.83
C LEU A 135 -2.11 -35.99 -7.96
N LEU A 136 -1.53 -36.46 -6.86
CA LEU A 136 -0.15 -36.94 -6.92
C LEU A 136 0.09 -38.14 -6.01
N ASN A 137 1.08 -38.96 -6.37
CA ASN A 137 1.47 -40.16 -5.63
C ASN A 137 0.28 -41.13 -5.45
N ASN A 138 -0.53 -41.31 -6.50
CA ASN A 138 -1.59 -42.30 -6.58
C ASN A 138 -1.26 -43.33 -7.66
N CYS A 139 -2.04 -44.40 -7.81
CA CYS A 139 -1.92 -45.24 -8.99
C CYS A 139 -2.44 -44.50 -10.23
N TYR A 140 -3.65 -43.95 -10.16
CA TYR A 140 -4.20 -43.00 -11.11
C TYR A 140 -4.38 -41.63 -10.45
N GLY A 141 -4.10 -40.56 -11.16
CA GLY A 141 -4.47 -39.23 -10.67
C GLY A 141 -6.00 -39.07 -10.65
N ILE A 142 -6.60 -39.09 -11.86
CA ILE A 142 -8.06 -39.11 -12.03
C ILE A 142 -8.40 -40.36 -12.90
N TYR A 143 -9.44 -41.11 -12.47
CA TYR A 143 -9.98 -42.21 -13.26
C TYR A 143 -11.47 -41.98 -13.50
N VAL A 144 -11.87 -41.87 -14.78
CA VAL A 144 -13.25 -41.71 -15.23
C VAL A 144 -13.71 -43.06 -15.79
N LEU A 145 -14.53 -43.77 -15.04
CA LEU A 145 -14.93 -45.13 -15.39
C LEU A 145 -16.47 -45.21 -15.60
N ARG A 146 -16.88 -45.61 -16.81
CA ARG A 146 -18.30 -45.74 -17.20
C ARG A 146 -19.12 -44.47 -16.93
N SER A 147 -18.49 -43.33 -17.03
CA SER A 147 -19.09 -42.01 -16.71
C SER A 147 -19.22 -41.18 -18.01
N LYS A 148 -20.17 -40.23 -17.97
CA LYS A 148 -20.54 -39.47 -19.17
C LYS A 148 -20.83 -38.00 -18.90
N VAL A 149 -20.56 -37.13 -19.88
CA VAL A 149 -20.88 -35.69 -19.83
C VAL A 149 -20.18 -34.96 -18.68
N ASP A 150 -19.10 -35.53 -18.14
CA ASP A 150 -18.35 -34.93 -17.05
C ASP A 150 -17.34 -33.89 -17.56
N LYS A 151 -17.05 -32.90 -16.72
CA LYS A 151 -16.08 -31.86 -17.02
C LYS A 151 -14.88 -31.90 -16.07
N LEU A 152 -13.72 -32.20 -16.61
CA LEU A 152 -12.45 -32.17 -15.89
C LEU A 152 -11.66 -30.95 -16.36
N SER A 153 -11.44 -29.98 -15.48
CA SER A 153 -10.77 -28.74 -15.88
C SER A 153 -9.73 -28.25 -14.88
N LYS A 154 -8.60 -27.76 -15.40
CA LYS A 154 -7.51 -27.14 -14.61
C LYS A 154 -6.97 -28.04 -13.50
N ASN A 155 -7.10 -29.36 -13.61
CA ASN A 155 -6.51 -30.28 -12.66
C ASN A 155 -5.04 -30.54 -13.00
N THR A 156 -4.22 -30.78 -11.97
CA THR A 156 -2.82 -31.15 -12.11
C THR A 156 -2.62 -32.58 -11.61
N ALA A 157 -2.27 -33.49 -12.51
CA ALA A 157 -1.94 -34.87 -12.19
C ALA A 157 -0.43 -35.10 -12.37
N THR A 158 0.28 -35.43 -11.30
CA THR A 158 1.74 -35.57 -11.32
C THR A 158 2.22 -36.69 -10.41
N ASN A 159 3.33 -37.34 -10.78
CA ASN A 159 3.96 -38.43 -10.01
C ASN A 159 2.96 -39.57 -9.67
N ASN A 160 2.01 -39.85 -10.56
CA ASN A 160 1.13 -41.01 -10.41
C ASN A 160 1.74 -42.25 -11.09
N LEU A 161 1.64 -43.40 -10.45
CA LEU A 161 2.37 -44.59 -10.83
C LEU A 161 2.00 -45.12 -12.23
N GLN A 162 0.73 -45.03 -12.62
CA GLN A 162 0.28 -45.51 -13.91
C GLN A 162 -0.17 -44.36 -14.82
N TYR A 163 -1.24 -43.66 -14.49
CA TYR A 163 -1.81 -42.63 -15.35
C TYR A 163 -2.03 -41.32 -14.59
N GLY A 164 -1.76 -40.20 -15.24
CA GLY A 164 -2.19 -38.91 -14.78
C GLY A 164 -3.72 -38.82 -14.79
N ILE A 165 -4.32 -39.00 -15.97
CA ILE A 165 -5.79 -39.06 -16.17
C ILE A 165 -6.13 -40.22 -17.06
N ALA A 166 -7.06 -41.07 -16.68
CA ALA A 166 -7.52 -42.19 -17.48
C ALA A 166 -9.03 -42.19 -17.67
N LEU A 167 -9.50 -42.49 -18.88
CA LEU A 167 -10.87 -42.74 -19.22
C LEU A 167 -11.04 -44.22 -19.53
N GLY A 168 -12.05 -44.85 -18.94
CA GLY A 168 -12.38 -46.24 -19.19
C GLY A 168 -13.88 -46.43 -19.47
N THR A 169 -14.24 -46.71 -20.72
CA THR A 169 -15.65 -46.83 -21.15
C THR A 169 -16.45 -45.56 -20.83
N ALA A 170 -15.83 -44.39 -21.05
CA ALA A 170 -16.36 -43.09 -20.69
C ALA A 170 -16.71 -42.26 -21.93
N THR A 171 -17.88 -41.62 -21.95
CA THR A 171 -18.40 -40.97 -23.15
C THR A 171 -18.74 -39.49 -22.95
N ASP A 172 -18.56 -38.70 -23.98
CA ASP A 172 -19.00 -37.28 -24.03
C ASP A 172 -18.42 -36.36 -22.94
N ASN A 173 -17.25 -36.72 -22.40
CA ASN A 173 -16.60 -35.94 -21.34
C ASN A 173 -15.72 -34.84 -21.94
N ILE A 174 -15.55 -33.75 -21.17
CA ILE A 174 -14.70 -32.60 -21.55
C ILE A 174 -13.50 -32.54 -20.63
N LEU A 175 -12.31 -32.71 -21.17
CA LEU A 175 -11.04 -32.54 -20.48
C LEU A 175 -10.38 -31.25 -20.98
N SER A 176 -10.34 -30.21 -20.17
CA SER A 176 -9.84 -28.90 -20.61
C SER A 176 -8.87 -28.23 -19.63
N GLY A 177 -7.73 -27.76 -20.13
CA GLY A 177 -6.77 -27.02 -19.30
C GLY A 177 -6.11 -27.84 -18.19
N ASN A 178 -6.15 -29.18 -18.25
CA ASN A 178 -5.48 -30.03 -17.28
C ASN A 178 -3.99 -30.18 -17.61
N THR A 179 -3.19 -30.43 -16.58
CA THR A 179 -1.76 -30.72 -16.71
C THR A 179 -1.46 -32.11 -16.20
N ALA A 180 -0.84 -32.96 -17.08
CA ALA A 180 -0.40 -34.31 -16.72
C ALA A 180 1.11 -34.43 -17.01
N PHE A 181 1.92 -34.50 -15.95
CA PHE A 181 3.36 -34.57 -16.08
C PHE A 181 4.02 -35.48 -15.04
N SER A 182 5.17 -36.05 -15.37
CA SER A 182 5.92 -36.95 -14.46
C SER A 182 5.06 -38.10 -13.92
N ASN A 183 4.16 -38.66 -14.74
CA ASN A 183 3.40 -39.86 -14.42
C ASN A 183 3.97 -41.03 -15.19
N GLY A 184 3.63 -42.27 -14.83
CA GLY A 184 3.94 -43.41 -15.66
C GLY A 184 3.42 -43.22 -17.10
N ARG A 185 2.23 -42.67 -17.24
CA ARG A 185 1.59 -42.23 -18.49
C ARG A 185 0.74 -40.98 -18.24
N GLY A 186 0.67 -40.10 -19.26
CA GLY A 186 -0.04 -38.81 -19.08
C GLY A 186 -1.57 -38.97 -19.09
N ILE A 187 -2.19 -38.96 -20.27
CA ILE A 187 -3.64 -39.13 -20.46
C ILE A 187 -3.93 -40.34 -21.33
N HIS A 188 -4.90 -41.17 -20.94
CA HIS A 188 -5.30 -42.37 -21.64
C HIS A 188 -6.81 -42.46 -21.88
N PHE A 189 -7.20 -42.80 -23.10
CA PHE A 189 -8.57 -43.16 -23.48
C PHE A 189 -8.66 -44.66 -23.78
N GLY A 190 -9.47 -45.38 -23.00
CA GLY A 190 -9.74 -46.80 -23.14
C GLY A 190 -11.23 -47.07 -23.38
N ASN A 191 -11.63 -47.56 -24.57
CA ASN A 191 -13.02 -47.78 -24.99
C ASN A 191 -13.92 -46.56 -24.70
N SER A 192 -13.45 -45.35 -25.06
CA SER A 192 -14.06 -44.09 -24.65
C SER A 192 -14.32 -43.20 -25.87
N ASP A 193 -15.59 -42.79 -26.06
CA ASP A 193 -16.09 -42.19 -27.28
C ASP A 193 -16.62 -40.76 -27.04
N GLY A 194 -16.62 -39.94 -28.09
CA GLY A 194 -17.25 -38.62 -28.05
C GLY A 194 -16.57 -37.61 -27.14
N ASN A 195 -15.42 -37.91 -26.56
CA ASN A 195 -14.79 -37.02 -25.57
C ASN A 195 -14.06 -35.87 -26.26
N ILE A 196 -14.00 -34.71 -25.57
CA ILE A 196 -13.25 -33.55 -26.00
C ILE A 196 -12.01 -33.38 -25.10
N LEU A 197 -10.82 -33.40 -25.75
CA LEU A 197 -9.55 -33.10 -25.08
C LEU A 197 -9.00 -31.79 -25.65
N SER A 198 -9.02 -30.70 -24.87
CA SER A 198 -8.61 -29.38 -25.38
C SER A 198 -7.88 -28.53 -24.34
N GLY A 199 -6.83 -27.83 -24.76
CA GLY A 199 -6.10 -26.91 -23.88
C GLY A 199 -5.30 -27.59 -22.76
N ASN A 200 -5.02 -28.91 -22.86
CA ASN A 200 -4.27 -29.64 -21.84
C ASN A 200 -2.76 -29.61 -22.13
N THR A 201 -1.96 -29.65 -21.06
CA THR A 201 -0.51 -29.75 -21.11
C THR A 201 -0.07 -31.15 -20.68
N ILE A 202 0.54 -31.89 -21.57
CA ILE A 202 0.99 -33.26 -21.33
C ILE A 202 2.49 -33.35 -21.69
N ARG A 203 3.32 -33.64 -20.68
CA ARG A 203 4.79 -33.66 -20.86
C ARG A 203 5.50 -34.51 -19.80
N ASP A 204 6.71 -34.90 -20.09
CA ASP A 204 7.65 -35.52 -19.13
C ASP A 204 7.07 -36.78 -18.45
N ASN A 205 6.22 -37.57 -19.15
CA ASN A 205 5.69 -38.83 -18.63
C ASN A 205 6.58 -40.01 -19.09
N ASP A 206 6.72 -41.04 -18.23
CA ASP A 206 7.76 -42.09 -18.40
C ASP A 206 7.58 -42.93 -19.65
N VAL A 207 6.34 -43.30 -20.01
CA VAL A 207 6.07 -44.24 -21.12
C VAL A 207 5.49 -43.50 -22.33
N TYR A 208 4.41 -42.75 -22.13
CA TYR A 208 3.82 -41.89 -23.16
C TYR A 208 2.96 -40.80 -22.56
N GLY A 209 2.86 -39.67 -23.27
CA GLY A 209 2.04 -38.54 -22.83
C GLY A 209 0.56 -38.78 -23.08
N PHE A 210 0.18 -39.13 -24.30
CA PHE A 210 -1.21 -39.40 -24.67
C PHE A 210 -1.34 -40.74 -25.40
N SER A 211 -2.41 -41.47 -25.06
CA SER A 211 -2.73 -42.70 -25.76
C SER A 211 -4.23 -42.92 -25.91
N MET A 212 -4.62 -43.52 -27.02
CA MET A 212 -6.00 -43.82 -27.37
C MET A 212 -6.09 -45.23 -27.99
N CYS A 213 -7.03 -46.04 -27.51
CA CYS A 213 -7.21 -47.42 -27.93
C CYS A 213 -8.01 -47.55 -29.24
N PRO A 214 -8.00 -48.74 -29.92
CA PRO A 214 -8.70 -48.96 -31.20
C PRO A 214 -10.23 -48.84 -31.15
N ARG A 215 -10.82 -48.87 -29.96
CA ARG A 215 -12.27 -48.72 -29.72
C ARG A 215 -12.60 -47.39 -29.08
N CYS A 216 -11.90 -46.35 -29.47
CA CYS A 216 -12.14 -45.00 -29.02
C CYS A 216 -12.56 -44.19 -30.24
N ASP A 217 -13.86 -43.89 -30.34
CA ASP A 217 -14.45 -43.32 -31.54
C ASP A 217 -14.94 -41.87 -31.28
N THR A 218 -15.03 -41.11 -32.37
CA THR A 218 -15.64 -39.76 -32.38
C THR A 218 -15.07 -38.75 -31.38
N ASN A 219 -13.85 -38.95 -30.88
CA ASN A 219 -13.21 -38.00 -29.97
C ASN A 219 -12.66 -36.80 -30.74
N GLN A 220 -12.71 -35.63 -30.10
CA GLN A 220 -12.16 -34.39 -30.64
C GLN A 220 -10.96 -33.93 -29.77
N ILE A 221 -9.78 -33.77 -30.39
CA ILE A 221 -8.52 -33.51 -29.71
C ILE A 221 -7.85 -32.31 -30.38
N TYR A 222 -7.85 -31.14 -29.71
CA TYR A 222 -7.29 -29.91 -30.30
C TYR A 222 -6.76 -28.95 -29.22
N ASN A 223 -5.87 -28.06 -29.62
CA ASN A 223 -5.29 -27.04 -28.75
C ASN A 223 -4.56 -27.62 -27.53
N ASN A 224 -4.04 -28.86 -27.60
CA ASN A 224 -3.26 -29.45 -26.52
C ASN A 224 -1.78 -29.28 -26.77
N TYR A 225 -0.99 -29.26 -25.71
CA TYR A 225 0.46 -29.31 -25.73
C TYR A 225 0.93 -30.74 -25.40
N PHE A 226 1.33 -31.49 -26.41
CA PHE A 226 1.95 -32.80 -26.28
C PHE A 226 3.47 -32.64 -26.46
N ASN A 227 4.23 -32.91 -25.41
CA ASN A 227 5.70 -32.93 -25.46
C ASN A 227 6.21 -34.25 -24.88
N ASP A 228 5.69 -35.35 -25.43
CA ASP A 228 5.97 -36.73 -25.08
C ASP A 228 5.70 -37.62 -26.27
N THR A 229 6.02 -38.91 -26.12
CA THR A 229 5.56 -39.94 -27.06
C THR A 229 4.04 -40.03 -27.04
N VAL A 230 3.44 -40.07 -28.22
CA VAL A 230 1.99 -40.20 -28.40
C VAL A 230 1.68 -41.53 -29.07
N THR A 231 0.65 -42.25 -28.64
CA THR A 231 0.18 -43.47 -29.23
C THR A 231 -1.30 -43.34 -29.56
N ILE A 232 -1.64 -43.25 -30.84
CA ILE A 232 -3.01 -43.15 -31.33
C ILE A 232 -3.28 -44.33 -32.22
N THR A 233 -4.32 -45.10 -31.91
CA THR A 233 -4.74 -46.24 -32.72
C THR A 233 -5.99 -45.90 -33.54
N ASN A 234 -6.29 -46.73 -34.56
CA ASN A 234 -7.33 -46.46 -35.54
C ASN A 234 -8.73 -46.75 -35.01
N GLY A 235 -9.34 -45.82 -34.26
CA GLY A 235 -10.79 -45.79 -34.00
C GLY A 235 -11.55 -45.17 -35.19
N ILE A 236 -12.83 -44.89 -35.04
CA ILE A 236 -13.68 -44.32 -36.10
C ILE A 236 -14.07 -42.86 -35.75
N GLY A 237 -13.93 -41.95 -36.70
CA GLY A 237 -14.46 -40.60 -36.59
C GLY A 237 -13.74 -39.65 -35.61
N ASN A 238 -12.53 -40.03 -35.13
CA ASN A 238 -11.73 -39.12 -34.29
C ASN A 238 -11.18 -37.95 -35.12
N VAL A 239 -11.14 -36.75 -34.52
CA VAL A 239 -10.65 -35.53 -35.15
C VAL A 239 -9.56 -34.92 -34.29
N LEU A 240 -8.37 -34.65 -34.88
CA LEU A 240 -7.19 -34.14 -34.18
C LEU A 240 -6.96 -32.63 -34.34
N ASN A 241 -7.91 -31.92 -34.90
CA ASN A 241 -7.93 -30.46 -35.00
C ASN A 241 -9.37 -29.93 -34.96
N THR A 242 -9.53 -28.64 -34.78
CA THR A 242 -10.80 -27.95 -34.97
C THR A 242 -10.67 -26.92 -36.10
N LYS A 243 -11.74 -26.22 -36.47
CA LYS A 243 -11.67 -25.10 -37.41
C LYS A 243 -10.74 -24.02 -36.86
N LYS A 244 -9.87 -23.46 -37.71
CA LYS A 244 -9.05 -22.32 -37.34
C LYS A 244 -9.92 -21.18 -36.85
N THR A 245 -9.75 -20.77 -35.60
CA THR A 245 -10.55 -19.77 -34.94
C THR A 245 -9.63 -18.78 -34.23
N ALA A 246 -9.93 -17.48 -34.29
CA ALA A 246 -9.19 -16.46 -33.53
C ALA A 246 -9.30 -16.72 -32.02
N GLY A 247 -8.19 -16.69 -31.33
CA GLY A 247 -8.08 -16.96 -29.89
C GLY A 247 -6.68 -17.44 -29.52
N THR A 248 -6.25 -17.15 -28.30
CA THR A 248 -4.92 -17.57 -27.83
C THR A 248 -4.87 -19.09 -27.69
N ASN A 249 -3.99 -19.75 -28.45
CA ASN A 249 -3.76 -21.19 -28.34
C ASN A 249 -2.80 -21.55 -27.22
N ILE A 250 -2.63 -22.85 -26.95
CA ILE A 250 -1.82 -23.40 -25.85
C ILE A 250 -0.34 -23.00 -25.91
N VAL A 251 0.18 -22.62 -27.04
CA VAL A 251 1.58 -22.16 -27.24
C VAL A 251 1.68 -20.65 -27.49
N GLY A 252 0.63 -19.89 -27.16
CA GLY A 252 0.62 -18.43 -27.21
C GLY A 252 0.33 -17.83 -28.59
N GLY A 253 0.05 -18.62 -29.60
CA GLY A 253 -0.31 -18.16 -30.94
C GLY A 253 -1.74 -17.57 -30.98
N PRO A 254 -2.06 -16.75 -32.00
CA PRO A 254 -3.32 -16.00 -32.10
C PRO A 254 -4.50 -16.81 -32.64
N TYR A 255 -4.31 -18.07 -33.00
CA TYR A 255 -5.37 -18.94 -33.55
C TYR A 255 -5.39 -20.32 -32.89
N ILE A 256 -6.57 -20.79 -32.56
CA ILE A 256 -6.85 -22.16 -32.14
C ILE A 256 -7.05 -22.99 -33.40
N GLY A 257 -6.47 -24.19 -33.44
CA GLY A 257 -6.54 -25.08 -34.60
C GLY A 257 -6.36 -26.53 -34.19
N GLY A 258 -5.18 -27.07 -34.40
CA GLY A 258 -4.79 -28.42 -33.99
C GLY A 258 -4.05 -28.44 -32.65
N ASN A 259 -3.08 -29.32 -32.52
CA ASN A 259 -2.30 -29.53 -31.30
C ASN A 259 -0.83 -29.19 -31.53
N PHE A 260 -0.11 -28.94 -30.44
CA PHE A 260 1.36 -28.94 -30.46
C PHE A 260 1.87 -30.35 -30.24
N TRP A 261 2.63 -30.88 -31.21
CA TRP A 261 3.20 -32.23 -31.26
C TRP A 261 4.72 -32.17 -31.09
N GLY A 262 5.16 -31.91 -29.86
CA GLY A 262 6.57 -31.86 -29.50
C GLY A 262 7.12 -33.19 -29.02
N LYS A 263 8.44 -33.21 -28.82
CA LYS A 263 9.18 -34.25 -28.11
C LYS A 263 10.20 -33.59 -27.18
N PRO A 264 10.53 -34.21 -26.05
CA PRO A 264 11.50 -33.64 -25.09
C PRO A 264 12.87 -33.36 -25.70
N ASP A 265 13.29 -34.14 -26.72
CA ASP A 265 14.55 -33.99 -27.44
C ASP A 265 14.53 -32.89 -28.53
N GLY A 266 13.38 -32.20 -28.70
CA GLY A 266 13.21 -31.16 -29.70
C GLY A 266 13.00 -31.67 -31.14
N THR A 267 12.86 -32.98 -31.38
CA THR A 267 12.68 -33.58 -32.72
C THR A 267 11.21 -33.78 -33.11
N GLY A 268 10.27 -33.38 -32.23
CA GLY A 268 8.84 -33.47 -32.52
C GLY A 268 8.42 -32.62 -33.72
N PHE A 269 7.29 -32.98 -34.35
CA PHE A 269 6.80 -32.27 -35.54
C PHE A 269 6.69 -30.75 -35.28
N SER A 270 6.02 -30.34 -34.23
CA SER A 270 5.84 -28.93 -33.90
C SER A 270 7.12 -28.20 -33.46
N ASN A 271 8.18 -28.92 -33.07
CA ASN A 271 9.48 -28.34 -32.78
C ASN A 271 10.23 -27.91 -34.06
N THR A 272 9.98 -28.59 -35.17
CA THR A 272 10.74 -28.45 -36.43
C THR A 272 9.89 -27.91 -37.58
N ALA A 273 8.57 -27.88 -37.45
CA ALA A 273 7.65 -27.42 -38.47
C ALA A 273 7.80 -25.92 -38.75
N ILE A 274 7.53 -25.54 -40.00
CA ILE A 274 7.68 -24.18 -40.51
C ILE A 274 6.32 -23.44 -40.42
N ASP A 275 6.36 -22.20 -39.93
CA ASP A 275 5.27 -21.25 -39.93
C ASP A 275 5.78 -19.95 -40.58
N LYS A 276 5.56 -19.78 -41.88
CA LYS A 276 6.06 -18.64 -42.66
C LYS A 276 5.27 -17.37 -42.46
N ASN A 277 3.98 -17.51 -42.11
CA ASN A 277 3.08 -16.39 -41.95
C ASN A 277 2.97 -15.93 -40.49
N SER A 278 3.72 -16.57 -39.59
CA SER A 278 3.77 -16.25 -38.15
C SER A 278 2.39 -16.20 -37.48
N ASP A 279 1.51 -17.14 -37.84
CA ASP A 279 0.19 -17.27 -37.26
C ASP A 279 0.09 -18.31 -36.13
N GLY A 280 1.21 -18.98 -35.81
CA GLY A 280 1.30 -19.99 -34.77
C GLY A 280 0.76 -21.35 -35.17
N ILE A 281 0.49 -21.55 -36.47
CA ILE A 281 0.07 -22.81 -37.09
C ILE A 281 1.10 -23.21 -38.16
N SER A 282 1.46 -24.46 -38.19
CA SER A 282 2.37 -24.98 -39.25
C SER A 282 1.76 -24.84 -40.65
N ASP A 283 2.57 -24.44 -41.63
CA ASP A 283 2.21 -24.45 -43.06
C ASP A 283 1.94 -25.87 -43.61
N SER A 284 2.27 -26.90 -42.85
CA SER A 284 2.12 -28.29 -43.23
C SER A 284 1.31 -29.09 -42.24
N ALA A 285 0.40 -29.93 -42.68
CA ALA A 285 -0.31 -30.89 -41.85
C ALA A 285 0.63 -31.94 -41.25
N TYR A 286 0.43 -32.35 -40.00
CA TYR A 286 1.07 -33.52 -39.43
C TYR A 286 0.25 -34.78 -39.78
N LYS A 287 0.74 -35.57 -40.71
CA LYS A 287 0.05 -36.75 -41.25
C LYS A 287 0.48 -38.03 -40.54
N ASN A 288 -0.41 -39.02 -40.49
CA ASN A 288 -0.15 -40.36 -39.97
C ASN A 288 0.45 -40.34 -38.55
N ILE A 289 -0.14 -39.55 -37.66
CA ILE A 289 0.37 -39.34 -36.32
C ILE A 289 0.48 -40.65 -35.57
N ALA A 290 1.67 -40.94 -35.04
CA ALA A 290 2.00 -42.22 -34.37
C ALA A 290 1.70 -43.48 -35.20
N GLY A 291 1.76 -43.40 -36.51
CA GLY A 291 1.45 -44.54 -37.43
C GLY A 291 -0.05 -44.75 -37.63
N SER A 292 -0.92 -43.88 -37.15
CA SER A 292 -2.37 -43.97 -37.31
C SER A 292 -2.83 -43.41 -38.67
N ILE A 293 -4.12 -43.59 -39.00
CA ILE A 293 -4.76 -42.94 -40.16
C ILE A 293 -5.02 -41.46 -39.97
N TYR A 294 -4.84 -40.93 -38.75
CA TYR A 294 -5.21 -39.56 -38.39
C TYR A 294 -4.14 -38.55 -38.77
N SER A 295 -4.62 -37.35 -39.08
CA SER A 295 -3.78 -36.18 -39.35
C SER A 295 -4.30 -34.99 -38.56
N ASP A 296 -3.39 -34.15 -38.11
CA ASP A 296 -3.68 -32.81 -37.68
C ASP A 296 -3.43 -31.84 -38.84
N ASN A 297 -4.47 -31.22 -39.36
CA ASN A 297 -4.38 -30.30 -40.50
C ASN A 297 -3.97 -28.87 -40.13
N LEU A 298 -3.95 -28.56 -38.84
CA LEU A 298 -3.64 -27.23 -38.30
C LEU A 298 -2.68 -27.34 -37.09
N PRO A 299 -1.56 -28.08 -37.19
CA PRO A 299 -0.69 -28.32 -36.05
C PRO A 299 -0.11 -27.01 -35.54
N LEU A 300 -0.11 -26.84 -34.23
CA LEU A 300 0.45 -25.65 -33.58
C LEU A 300 1.98 -25.73 -33.58
N VAL A 301 2.60 -24.57 -33.71
CA VAL A 301 4.04 -24.36 -33.52
C VAL A 301 4.29 -23.30 -32.48
N ILE A 302 5.50 -23.23 -31.91
CA ILE A 302 5.87 -22.18 -30.99
C ILE A 302 5.70 -20.83 -31.71
N TYR A 303 4.71 -20.09 -31.29
CA TYR A 303 4.41 -18.77 -31.85
C TYR A 303 5.56 -17.81 -31.58
N LYS A 304 6.16 -17.31 -32.63
CA LYS A 304 7.14 -16.23 -32.58
C LYS A 304 6.49 -15.04 -33.26
N PRO A 305 5.89 -14.12 -32.49
CA PRO A 305 5.29 -12.94 -33.10
C PRO A 305 6.36 -12.22 -33.93
N GLU A 306 5.97 -11.78 -35.14
CA GLU A 306 6.85 -10.86 -35.87
C GLU A 306 7.26 -9.75 -34.94
N SER A 307 8.56 -9.65 -34.72
CA SER A 307 9.08 -8.59 -33.87
C SER A 307 8.85 -7.26 -34.56
N LYS A 308 7.80 -6.56 -34.19
CA LYS A 308 7.61 -5.16 -34.60
C LYS A 308 8.68 -4.32 -33.92
N LYS A 309 9.22 -3.36 -34.69
CA LYS A 309 10.13 -2.36 -34.12
C LYS A 309 9.49 -1.75 -32.86
N PRO A 310 10.17 -1.70 -31.73
CA PRO A 310 9.57 -1.17 -30.50
C PRO A 310 9.30 0.31 -30.61
N VAL A 311 8.33 0.81 -29.86
CA VAL A 311 8.05 2.23 -29.69
C VAL A 311 8.40 2.62 -28.26
N ALA A 312 9.40 3.47 -28.13
CA ALA A 312 9.89 3.94 -26.82
C ALA A 312 8.84 4.82 -26.14
N ALA A 313 8.54 4.50 -24.89
CA ALA A 313 7.70 5.32 -24.01
C ALA A 313 8.17 5.13 -22.58
N PHE A 314 8.08 6.19 -21.75
CA PHE A 314 8.46 6.09 -20.35
C PHE A 314 7.80 7.15 -19.47
N SER A 315 7.79 6.90 -18.18
CA SER A 315 7.45 7.84 -17.12
C SER A 315 8.56 7.90 -16.09
N ALA A 316 8.55 8.95 -15.25
CA ALA A 316 9.44 9.08 -14.11
C ALA A 316 8.71 9.69 -12.93
N SER A 317 9.13 9.35 -11.71
CA SER A 317 8.60 9.92 -10.49
C SER A 317 9.68 9.96 -9.40
N PRO A 318 9.84 11.11 -8.70
CA PRO A 318 9.28 12.44 -9.00
C PRO A 318 9.95 13.07 -10.23
N THR A 319 9.28 14.05 -10.89
CA THR A 319 9.86 14.80 -12.00
C THR A 319 10.48 16.13 -11.58
N SER A 320 10.29 16.53 -10.32
CA SER A 320 10.92 17.74 -9.75
C SER A 320 11.17 17.57 -8.26
N GLY A 321 12.18 18.28 -7.74
CA GLY A 321 12.53 18.28 -6.33
C GLY A 321 13.86 18.94 -6.04
N ALA A 322 14.26 19.02 -4.78
CA ALA A 322 15.55 19.54 -4.35
C ALA A 322 16.68 18.52 -4.55
N ALA A 323 17.87 18.98 -4.87
CA ALA A 323 19.07 18.14 -4.91
C ALA A 323 19.48 17.70 -3.48
N PRO A 324 19.92 16.42 -3.29
CA PRO A 324 19.93 15.32 -4.27
C PRO A 324 18.55 14.72 -4.48
N LEU A 325 18.11 14.55 -5.73
CA LEU A 325 16.81 14.01 -6.11
C LEU A 325 16.94 12.58 -6.62
N ASN A 326 16.33 11.61 -5.94
CA ASN A 326 16.20 10.23 -6.43
C ASN A 326 14.95 10.13 -7.30
N VAL A 327 15.11 9.61 -8.52
CA VAL A 327 14.05 9.49 -9.51
C VAL A 327 13.96 8.04 -9.97
N THR A 328 12.77 7.46 -9.91
CA THR A 328 12.47 6.14 -10.48
C THR A 328 11.93 6.32 -11.89
N PHE A 329 12.52 5.62 -12.85
CA PHE A 329 12.09 5.59 -14.23
C PHE A 329 11.35 4.29 -14.51
N THR A 330 10.24 4.38 -15.23
CA THR A 330 9.41 3.23 -15.59
C THR A 330 9.27 3.18 -17.10
N ASP A 331 9.68 2.05 -17.69
CA ASP A 331 9.46 1.75 -19.09
C ASP A 331 7.95 1.56 -19.37
N LYS A 332 7.48 2.19 -20.44
CA LYS A 332 6.12 2.10 -20.97
C LYS A 332 6.13 1.76 -22.46
N SER A 333 7.27 1.30 -22.95
CA SER A 333 7.46 1.00 -24.37
C SER A 333 6.59 -0.17 -24.83
N THR A 334 6.21 -0.16 -26.09
CA THR A 334 5.45 -1.22 -26.75
C THR A 334 6.31 -1.94 -27.79
N GLY A 335 5.84 -3.06 -28.37
CA GLY A 335 6.57 -3.82 -29.37
C GLY A 335 7.66 -4.74 -28.80
N THR A 336 7.47 -5.23 -27.57
CA THR A 336 8.33 -6.26 -26.92
C THR A 336 9.83 -5.94 -26.99
N PRO A 337 10.30 -4.83 -26.41
CA PRO A 337 11.74 -4.54 -26.36
C PRO A 337 12.48 -5.60 -25.55
N THR A 338 13.71 -5.90 -25.98
CA THR A 338 14.61 -6.85 -25.31
C THR A 338 15.84 -6.16 -24.72
N LYS A 339 16.08 -4.90 -25.09
CA LYS A 339 17.20 -4.10 -24.58
C LYS A 339 16.75 -2.65 -24.35
N TRP A 340 17.30 -2.05 -23.30
CA TRP A 340 17.06 -0.66 -22.89
C TRP A 340 18.37 0.09 -22.79
N LYS A 341 18.37 1.35 -23.15
CA LYS A 341 19.50 2.27 -22.92
C LYS A 341 18.93 3.64 -22.51
N TRP A 342 19.11 3.97 -21.27
CA TRP A 342 18.76 5.26 -20.71
C TRP A 342 19.92 6.23 -20.76
N SER A 343 19.61 7.50 -21.01
CA SER A 343 20.50 8.65 -20.78
C SER A 343 19.75 9.62 -19.88
N PHE A 344 20.33 9.97 -18.74
CA PHE A 344 19.66 10.79 -17.74
C PHE A 344 19.91 12.29 -17.93
N GLY A 345 20.78 12.67 -18.87
CA GLY A 345 21.05 14.06 -19.21
C GLY A 345 22.10 14.74 -18.34
N ASP A 346 22.66 14.06 -17.36
CA ASP A 346 23.77 14.49 -16.49
C ASP A 346 25.11 13.83 -16.83
N GLY A 347 25.17 13.15 -17.99
CA GLY A 347 26.34 12.38 -18.45
C GLY A 347 26.30 10.89 -18.06
N THR A 348 25.34 10.46 -17.26
CA THR A 348 25.19 9.08 -16.82
C THR A 348 24.14 8.31 -17.63
N SER A 349 24.18 6.98 -17.55
CA SER A 349 23.28 6.08 -18.30
C SER A 349 22.96 4.80 -17.52
N SER A 350 21.94 4.05 -17.99
CA SER A 350 21.57 2.73 -17.48
C SER A 350 21.07 1.81 -18.60
N THR A 351 21.20 0.50 -18.41
CA THR A 351 20.63 -0.54 -19.29
C THR A 351 19.51 -1.34 -18.64
N LEU A 352 19.15 -1.04 -17.40
CA LEU A 352 18.02 -1.65 -16.70
C LEU A 352 16.70 -1.21 -17.35
N GLN A 353 15.69 -2.06 -17.34
CA GLN A 353 14.36 -1.71 -17.84
C GLN A 353 13.74 -0.56 -17.05
N ASN A 354 13.79 -0.64 -15.72
CA ASN A 354 13.20 0.34 -14.80
C ASN A 354 14.28 0.81 -13.81
N PRO A 355 15.17 1.75 -14.20
CA PRO A 355 16.24 2.21 -13.33
C PRO A 355 15.78 3.24 -12.31
N MET A 356 16.50 3.29 -11.19
CA MET A 356 16.50 4.43 -10.30
C MET A 356 17.77 5.25 -10.56
N HIS A 357 17.64 6.58 -10.60
CA HIS A 357 18.77 7.48 -10.79
C HIS A 357 18.75 8.65 -9.79
N LYS A 358 19.92 9.06 -9.33
CA LYS A 358 20.12 10.16 -8.36
C LYS A 358 20.75 11.38 -9.03
N TYR A 359 20.01 12.45 -9.13
CA TYR A 359 20.51 13.75 -9.57
C TYR A 359 21.10 14.52 -8.39
N SER A 360 22.42 14.66 -8.35
CA SER A 360 23.13 15.29 -7.24
C SER A 360 23.23 16.81 -7.33
N LYS A 361 23.02 17.40 -8.51
CA LYS A 361 23.12 18.84 -8.78
C LYS A 361 21.79 19.38 -9.27
N ALA A 362 21.53 20.66 -8.97
CA ALA A 362 20.40 21.38 -9.55
C ALA A 362 20.58 21.54 -11.07
N GLY A 363 19.50 21.41 -11.81
CA GLY A 363 19.50 21.51 -13.27
C GLY A 363 18.19 21.04 -13.89
N ASN A 364 18.03 21.31 -15.17
CA ASN A 364 16.94 20.77 -15.99
C ASN A 364 17.53 19.68 -16.88
N TYR A 365 17.16 18.44 -16.60
CA TYR A 365 17.75 17.29 -17.26
C TYR A 365 16.85 16.74 -18.35
N THR A 366 17.46 16.52 -19.52
CA THR A 366 16.82 15.88 -20.67
C THR A 366 17.05 14.38 -20.58
N VAL A 367 15.98 13.61 -20.50
CA VAL A 367 16.05 12.14 -20.41
C VAL A 367 15.72 11.53 -21.75
N ALA A 368 16.49 10.53 -22.15
CA ALA A 368 16.23 9.73 -23.34
C ALA A 368 16.21 8.24 -23.01
N LEU A 369 15.25 7.52 -23.57
CA LEU A 369 15.18 6.07 -23.56
C LEU A 369 15.28 5.56 -25.00
N THR A 370 16.26 4.73 -25.27
CA THR A 370 16.34 3.92 -26.46
C THR A 370 15.98 2.48 -26.12
N VAL A 371 15.00 1.94 -26.79
CA VAL A 371 14.61 0.51 -26.71
C VAL A 371 14.89 -0.19 -28.03
N SER A 372 15.27 -1.47 -27.95
CA SER A 372 15.53 -2.27 -29.14
C SER A 372 15.10 -3.72 -28.99
N ASN A 373 14.78 -4.35 -30.11
CA ASN A 373 14.56 -5.76 -30.28
C ASN A 373 15.18 -6.22 -31.63
N ALA A 374 14.89 -7.45 -32.06
CA ALA A 374 15.38 -7.98 -33.33
C ALA A 374 14.93 -7.19 -34.58
N ALA A 375 13.79 -6.50 -34.52
CA ALA A 375 13.26 -5.67 -35.63
C ALA A 375 13.85 -4.25 -35.69
N GLY A 376 14.63 -3.82 -34.70
CA GLY A 376 15.28 -2.53 -34.69
C GLY A 376 15.18 -1.78 -33.37
N SER A 377 15.43 -0.47 -33.40
CA SER A 377 15.44 0.38 -32.21
C SER A 377 14.59 1.64 -32.40
N ASN A 378 14.09 2.16 -31.29
CA ASN A 378 13.38 3.45 -31.25
C ASN A 378 13.85 4.23 -30.03
N THR A 379 13.89 5.55 -30.14
CA THR A 379 14.34 6.45 -29.07
C THR A 379 13.28 7.51 -28.80
N LEU A 380 12.90 7.67 -27.54
CA LEU A 380 12.13 8.80 -27.05
C LEU A 380 13.01 9.71 -26.20
N LYS A 381 13.01 11.02 -26.50
CA LYS A 381 13.72 12.06 -25.75
C LYS A 381 12.69 13.02 -25.16
N LYS A 382 12.78 13.30 -23.86
CA LYS A 382 11.96 14.30 -23.14
C LYS A 382 12.88 15.40 -22.64
N THR A 383 12.82 16.56 -23.27
CA THR A 383 13.69 17.72 -22.95
C THR A 383 13.23 18.39 -21.65
N GLY A 384 14.18 18.69 -20.75
CA GLY A 384 13.91 19.33 -19.46
C GLY A 384 12.94 18.56 -18.56
N TYR A 385 12.91 17.24 -18.73
CA TYR A 385 11.89 16.37 -18.09
C TYR A 385 12.04 16.25 -16.58
N ILE A 386 13.28 16.28 -16.07
CA ILE A 386 13.54 16.27 -14.62
C ILE A 386 14.08 17.64 -14.23
N LYS A 387 13.38 18.30 -13.31
CA LYS A 387 13.74 19.61 -12.78
C LYS A 387 14.25 19.50 -11.36
N VAL A 388 15.56 19.64 -11.17
CA VAL A 388 16.19 19.60 -9.86
C VAL A 388 16.54 21.02 -9.42
N VAL A 389 16.04 21.43 -8.26
CA VAL A 389 16.32 22.74 -7.68
C VAL A 389 17.37 22.64 -6.58
N THR A 390 17.99 23.77 -6.23
CA THR A 390 18.90 23.81 -5.06
C THR A 390 18.14 23.44 -3.79
N THR A 391 18.77 22.68 -2.92
CA THR A 391 18.22 22.41 -1.58
C THR A 391 18.12 23.74 -0.84
N PRO A 392 16.96 24.16 -0.36
CA PRO A 392 16.86 25.36 0.45
C PRO A 392 17.78 25.27 1.66
N THR A 393 18.58 26.28 1.90
CA THR A 393 19.34 26.40 3.16
C THR A 393 18.42 26.97 4.24
N LYS A 394 18.64 26.52 5.48
CA LYS A 394 17.93 27.04 6.65
C LYS A 394 18.13 28.57 6.72
N PRO A 395 17.08 29.37 6.95
CA PRO A 395 17.22 30.82 7.04
C PRO A 395 18.09 31.22 8.23
N VAL A 396 18.72 32.38 8.12
CA VAL A 396 19.36 33.05 9.25
C VAL A 396 18.49 34.26 9.60
N ALA A 397 17.79 34.18 10.74
CA ALA A 397 16.89 35.23 11.20
C ALA A 397 17.68 36.48 11.61
N ASN A 398 17.28 37.63 11.14
CA ASN A 398 17.79 38.93 11.55
C ASN A 398 16.70 40.00 11.34
N PHE A 399 16.76 41.09 12.11
CA PHE A 399 15.75 42.15 12.02
C PHE A 399 16.25 43.47 12.57
N GLU A 400 15.56 44.53 12.23
CA GLU A 400 15.71 45.88 12.79
C GLU A 400 14.34 46.39 13.22
N GLY A 401 14.33 47.30 14.19
CA GLY A 401 13.16 48.06 14.62
C GLY A 401 13.48 49.53 14.73
N SER A 402 12.55 50.40 14.41
CA SER A 402 12.71 51.84 14.54
C SER A 402 11.37 52.48 14.86
N PRO A 403 11.37 53.39 15.84
CA PRO A 403 12.45 53.74 16.81
C PRO A 403 12.61 52.63 17.87
N VAL A 404 13.81 52.48 18.46
CA VAL A 404 14.09 51.49 19.51
C VAL A 404 13.84 52.04 20.95
N SER A 405 13.61 53.35 21.08
CA SER A 405 13.26 53.97 22.36
C SER A 405 12.32 55.12 22.16
N GLY A 406 11.49 55.41 23.18
CA GLY A 406 10.56 56.54 23.15
C GLY A 406 9.60 56.54 24.33
N LYS A 407 8.70 57.54 24.34
CA LYS A 407 7.65 57.64 25.35
C LYS A 407 6.45 56.76 25.02
N ALA A 408 5.77 56.26 26.05
CA ALA A 408 4.50 55.52 25.88
C ALA A 408 3.37 56.48 25.42
N PRO A 409 2.52 56.06 24.43
CA PRO A 409 2.60 54.86 23.61
C PRO A 409 3.65 54.98 22.49
N LEU A 410 4.55 54.00 22.34
CA LEU A 410 5.59 53.99 21.33
C LEU A 410 5.18 53.05 20.20
N THR A 411 5.12 53.55 18.97
CA THR A 411 4.90 52.73 17.76
C THR A 411 6.24 52.47 17.10
N VAL A 412 6.52 51.19 16.88
CA VAL A 412 7.76 50.69 16.31
C VAL A 412 7.49 49.95 15.00
N ALA A 413 8.15 50.31 13.94
CA ALA A 413 8.15 49.55 12.69
C ALA A 413 9.31 48.54 12.72
N PHE A 414 9.02 47.27 12.46
CA PHE A 414 10.00 46.20 12.38
C PHE A 414 10.23 45.81 10.94
N THR A 415 11.49 45.57 10.58
CA THR A 415 11.91 45.17 9.24
C THR A 415 12.66 43.85 9.33
N ASP A 416 12.23 42.86 8.57
CA ASP A 416 12.93 41.60 8.38
C ASP A 416 14.23 41.83 7.60
N LYS A 417 15.34 41.32 8.12
CA LYS A 417 16.69 41.34 7.50
C LYS A 417 17.24 39.91 7.41
N SER A 418 16.36 38.90 7.47
CA SER A 418 16.76 37.49 7.41
C SER A 418 17.28 37.11 6.02
N THR A 419 18.24 36.19 5.99
CA THR A 419 18.77 35.58 4.76
C THR A 419 18.30 34.17 4.60
N GLY A 420 18.56 33.50 3.43
CA GLY A 420 18.14 32.10 3.19
C GLY A 420 16.68 31.96 2.77
N SER A 421 16.09 33.02 2.17
CA SER A 421 14.75 33.02 1.57
C SER A 421 13.65 32.45 2.49
N PRO A 422 13.40 33.09 3.65
CA PRO A 422 12.30 32.69 4.50
C PRO A 422 10.95 32.86 3.79
N THR A 423 10.01 32.00 4.10
CA THR A 423 8.65 32.01 3.54
C THR A 423 7.58 32.23 4.62
N LYS A 424 7.99 32.19 5.90
CA LYS A 424 7.11 32.45 7.04
C LYS A 424 7.88 33.16 8.13
N TRP A 425 7.18 34.07 8.85
CA TRP A 425 7.70 34.86 9.95
C TRP A 425 6.81 34.70 11.17
N LYS A 426 7.40 34.72 12.35
CA LYS A 426 6.70 34.79 13.64
C LYS A 426 7.47 35.71 14.55
N TRP A 427 6.85 36.85 14.86
CA TRP A 427 7.38 37.84 15.77
C TRP A 427 6.80 37.64 17.16
N SER A 428 7.61 37.89 18.19
CA SER A 428 7.21 38.10 19.56
C SER A 428 7.74 39.46 20.00
N PHE A 429 6.86 40.34 20.47
CA PHE A 429 7.25 41.71 20.81
C PHE A 429 7.64 41.90 22.30
N GLY A 430 7.56 40.84 23.09
CA GLY A 430 7.96 40.84 24.48
C GLY A 430 6.91 41.38 25.47
N ASP A 431 5.76 41.81 24.99
CA ASP A 431 4.61 42.31 25.79
C ASP A 431 3.44 41.31 25.81
N GLY A 432 3.68 40.05 25.33
CA GLY A 432 2.69 39.01 25.20
C GLY A 432 2.00 38.97 23.85
N THR A 433 2.28 39.91 22.93
CA THR A 433 1.69 39.98 21.61
C THR A 433 2.65 39.43 20.53
N SER A 434 2.11 39.12 19.35
CA SER A 434 2.85 38.54 18.25
C SER A 434 2.32 38.98 16.88
N SER A 435 3.10 38.73 15.80
CA SER A 435 2.70 38.96 14.41
C SER A 435 3.29 37.89 13.50
N THR A 436 2.63 37.65 12.36
CA THR A 436 3.11 36.78 11.29
C THR A 436 3.46 37.52 10.00
N LEU A 437 3.30 38.84 9.99
CA LEU A 437 3.69 39.68 8.86
C LEU A 437 5.21 39.71 8.73
N GLN A 438 5.74 39.86 7.52
CA GLN A 438 7.18 39.99 7.29
C GLN A 438 7.74 41.24 7.98
N ASN A 439 7.08 42.39 7.79
CA ASN A 439 7.49 43.69 8.33
C ASN A 439 6.33 44.29 9.11
N PRO A 440 6.11 43.90 10.38
CA PRO A 440 5.00 44.40 11.19
C PRO A 440 5.31 45.78 11.80
N THR A 441 4.25 46.51 12.10
CA THR A 441 4.27 47.67 13.00
C THR A 441 3.63 47.25 14.31
N HIS A 442 4.26 47.59 15.45
CA HIS A 442 3.72 47.28 16.78
C HIS A 442 3.73 48.51 17.71
N LYS A 443 2.68 48.62 18.53
CA LYS A 443 2.48 49.72 19.48
C LYS A 443 2.64 49.23 20.92
N TYR A 444 3.67 49.72 21.61
CA TYR A 444 3.91 49.49 23.02
C TYR A 444 3.17 50.56 23.86
N SER A 445 2.13 50.15 24.55
CA SER A 445 1.28 51.09 25.34
C SER A 445 1.75 51.26 26.78
N LYS A 446 2.58 50.38 27.30
CA LYS A 446 3.11 50.42 28.67
C LYS A 446 4.61 50.70 28.68
N VAL A 447 5.07 51.33 29.75
CA VAL A 447 6.50 51.53 30.00
C VAL A 447 7.18 50.18 30.25
N GLY A 448 8.41 50.03 29.80
CA GLY A 448 9.17 48.81 29.99
C GLY A 448 10.31 48.62 29.00
N ASN A 449 11.12 47.60 29.25
CA ASN A 449 12.13 47.12 28.33
C ASN A 449 11.63 45.81 27.73
N TYR A 450 11.49 45.77 26.42
CA TYR A 450 10.90 44.64 25.71
C TYR A 450 11.95 43.89 24.93
N THR A 451 11.94 42.56 25.12
CA THR A 451 12.76 41.62 24.31
C THR A 451 11.96 41.24 23.10
N VAL A 452 12.53 41.48 21.92
CA VAL A 452 11.90 41.13 20.65
C VAL A 452 12.56 39.92 20.05
N ALA A 453 11.76 39.00 19.52
CA ALA A 453 12.23 37.81 18.81
C ALA A 453 11.54 37.69 17.45
N LEU A 454 12.33 37.30 16.43
CA LEU A 454 11.85 36.90 15.12
C LEU A 454 12.24 35.46 14.85
N THR A 455 11.25 34.63 14.53
CA THR A 455 11.46 33.31 13.93
C THR A 455 11.20 33.41 12.44
N ALA A 456 12.23 33.13 11.63
CA ALA A 456 12.16 33.05 10.18
C ALA A 456 12.20 31.56 9.75
N THR A 457 11.30 31.14 8.86
CA THR A 457 11.12 29.73 8.48
C THR A 457 11.05 29.58 6.95
N ASN A 458 11.68 28.53 6.42
CA ASN A 458 11.48 28.04 5.06
C ASN A 458 11.37 26.51 5.05
N ALA A 459 11.38 25.85 3.88
CA ALA A 459 11.29 24.40 3.75
C ALA A 459 12.47 23.64 4.41
N ALA A 460 13.62 24.29 4.62
CA ALA A 460 14.80 23.71 5.27
C ALA A 460 14.77 23.81 6.81
N GLY A 461 13.80 24.51 7.36
CA GLY A 461 13.64 24.70 8.80
C GLY A 461 13.49 26.14 9.23
N SER A 462 13.64 26.40 10.54
CA SER A 462 13.50 27.71 11.14
C SER A 462 14.72 28.13 11.93
N ASN A 463 14.93 29.45 12.02
CA ASN A 463 15.96 30.06 12.86
C ASN A 463 15.33 31.22 13.62
N ILE A 464 15.84 31.49 14.83
CA ILE A 464 15.34 32.51 15.72
C ILE A 464 16.44 33.53 15.99
N LYS A 465 16.12 34.82 15.86
CA LYS A 465 16.90 35.94 16.38
C LYS A 465 16.16 36.57 17.52
N MET A 466 16.81 36.71 18.67
CA MET A 466 16.31 37.42 19.84
C MET A 466 17.21 38.61 20.15
N ARG A 467 16.62 39.75 20.51
CA ARG A 467 17.30 40.94 21.00
C ARG A 467 16.71 41.31 22.35
N SER A 468 17.47 41.07 23.42
CA SER A 468 17.04 41.35 24.79
C SER A 468 17.02 42.86 25.04
N ASN A 469 15.98 43.33 25.74
CA ASN A 469 15.78 44.76 26.08
C ASN A 469 15.91 45.68 24.85
N TYR A 470 15.47 45.21 23.69
CA TYR A 470 15.68 45.89 22.41
C TYR A 470 14.83 47.16 22.28
N ILE A 471 13.64 47.18 22.83
CA ILE A 471 12.75 48.35 22.81
C ILE A 471 12.61 48.88 24.26
N THR A 472 12.93 50.17 24.41
CA THR A 472 12.79 50.88 25.70
C THR A 472 11.68 51.91 25.62
N VAL A 473 10.63 51.72 26.43
CA VAL A 473 9.48 52.62 26.49
C VAL A 473 9.47 53.32 27.85
N THR A 474 9.49 54.62 27.82
CA THR A 474 9.57 55.50 29.01
C THR A 474 8.24 56.19 29.28
N VAL A 475 8.12 56.75 30.49
CA VAL A 475 6.96 57.57 30.85
C VAL A 475 6.92 58.91 30.12
N THR A 476 5.75 59.41 29.84
CA THR A 476 5.55 60.82 29.50
C THR A 476 5.47 61.57 30.85
N SER A 477 6.62 62.03 31.36
CA SER A 477 6.65 62.86 32.56
C SER A 477 6.14 64.26 32.22
N GLN A 478 5.12 64.76 32.90
CA GLN A 478 4.76 66.17 32.84
C GLN A 478 5.36 66.90 34.05
N THR A 479 5.79 68.13 33.82
CA THR A 479 6.22 69.04 34.94
C THR A 479 5.15 69.14 36.00
N PRO A 480 5.48 69.04 37.29
CA PRO A 480 4.49 69.17 38.34
C PRO A 480 3.80 70.54 38.32
N THR A 481 2.59 70.59 38.82
CA THR A 481 1.92 71.88 39.16
C THR A 481 1.94 72.03 40.69
N ALA A 482 2.81 72.88 41.17
CA ALA A 482 3.00 73.12 42.61
C ALA A 482 1.78 73.74 43.22
N ASP A 483 1.32 73.25 44.35
CA ASP A 483 0.36 73.89 45.24
C ASP A 483 0.49 73.35 46.66
N PHE A 484 0.01 74.18 47.65
CA PHE A 484 0.09 73.85 49.04
C PHE A 484 -0.93 74.63 49.84
N TRP A 485 -1.16 74.22 51.09
CA TRP A 485 -1.85 75.04 52.09
C TRP A 485 -1.12 74.97 53.44
N GLY A 486 -1.38 75.93 54.31
CA GLY A 486 -0.79 75.98 55.64
C GLY A 486 -1.82 76.39 56.69
N SER A 487 -1.70 75.81 57.88
CA SER A 487 -2.60 76.16 59.05
C SER A 487 -1.85 76.11 60.38
N PRO A 488 -2.12 77.03 61.28
CA PRO A 488 -2.92 78.27 61.15
C PRO A 488 -2.22 79.30 60.25
N ARG A 489 -2.96 80.24 59.62
CA ARG A 489 -2.40 81.28 58.74
C ARG A 489 -2.21 82.64 59.45
N SER A 490 -2.71 82.76 60.71
CA SER A 490 -2.51 83.95 61.56
C SER A 490 -2.49 83.57 63.05
N GLY A 491 -1.78 84.37 63.87
CA GLY A 491 -1.68 84.19 65.31
C GLY A 491 -0.54 84.99 65.94
N LYS A 492 -0.40 84.94 67.28
CA LYS A 492 0.69 85.58 68.02
C LYS A 492 2.03 84.83 67.84
N ALA A 493 3.12 85.55 67.82
CA ALA A 493 4.45 84.95 67.86
C ALA A 493 4.74 84.32 69.26
N PRO A 494 5.42 83.13 69.29
CA PRO A 494 5.84 82.27 68.13
C PRO A 494 4.66 81.49 67.55
N LEU A 495 4.43 81.60 66.20
CA LEU A 495 3.36 80.93 65.49
C LEU A 495 3.89 79.67 64.82
N LYS A 496 3.43 78.51 65.24
CA LYS A 496 3.76 77.22 64.59
C LYS A 496 2.74 76.88 63.50
N VAL A 497 3.21 76.75 62.24
CA VAL A 497 2.36 76.47 61.09
C VAL A 497 2.73 75.13 60.52
N THR A 498 1.74 74.32 60.22
CA THR A 498 1.90 73.06 59.48
C THR A 498 1.57 73.29 58.00
N PHE A 499 2.50 73.03 57.12
CA PHE A 499 2.31 73.10 55.65
C PHE A 499 2.00 71.73 55.08
N THR A 500 1.03 71.67 54.21
CA THR A 500 0.63 70.43 53.49
C THR A 500 0.80 70.66 52.03
N GLU A 501 1.58 69.77 51.39
CA GLU A 501 1.83 69.73 49.95
C GLU A 501 0.61 69.18 49.24
N THR A 502 0.15 69.81 48.13
CA THR A 502 -1.01 69.40 47.32
C THR A 502 -0.76 69.51 45.83
N SER A 503 0.50 69.49 45.39
CA SER A 503 0.89 69.56 43.98
C SER A 503 0.39 68.38 43.18
N LYS A 504 0.11 68.60 41.89
CA LYS A 504 -0.23 67.57 40.92
C LYS A 504 0.98 67.24 40.04
N GLY A 505 0.97 66.08 39.32
CA GLY A 505 2.04 65.71 38.43
C GLY A 505 3.19 64.92 39.08
N SER A 506 2.90 64.28 40.25
CA SER A 506 3.83 63.37 40.92
C SER A 506 5.24 63.96 41.15
N PRO A 507 5.33 65.02 41.92
CA PRO A 507 6.63 65.57 42.31
C PRO A 507 7.41 64.53 43.13
N THR A 508 8.74 64.55 42.96
CA THR A 508 9.67 63.68 43.68
C THR A 508 10.54 64.43 44.69
N SER A 509 10.53 65.76 44.62
CA SER A 509 11.25 66.60 45.57
C SER A 509 10.58 67.97 45.73
N TRP A 510 10.81 68.57 46.86
CA TRP A 510 10.16 69.81 47.34
C TRP A 510 11.21 70.75 47.88
N LYS A 511 11.02 72.07 47.68
CA LYS A 511 11.82 73.13 48.28
C LYS A 511 10.88 74.24 48.74
N TRP A 512 10.78 74.40 50.04
CA TRP A 512 9.99 75.46 50.71
C TRP A 512 10.85 76.66 51.04
N ASN A 513 10.29 77.82 50.89
CA ASN A 513 10.82 79.05 51.41
C ASN A 513 9.66 79.70 52.21
N PHE A 514 9.87 79.92 53.51
CA PHE A 514 8.81 80.36 54.42
C PHE A 514 8.70 81.90 54.50
N GLY A 515 9.63 82.67 53.83
CA GLY A 515 9.59 84.10 53.75
C GLY A 515 10.28 84.82 54.89
N ASP A 516 10.77 84.11 55.90
CA ASP A 516 11.54 84.57 57.04
C ASP A 516 13.04 84.25 56.98
N GLY A 517 13.53 83.90 55.74
CA GLY A 517 14.88 83.48 55.52
C GLY A 517 15.13 82.00 55.74
N LYS A 518 14.17 81.21 56.24
CA LYS A 518 14.27 79.81 56.47
C LYS A 518 13.63 78.99 55.36
N SER A 519 14.07 77.75 55.18
CA SER A 519 13.60 76.83 54.14
C SER A 519 13.50 75.41 54.66
N SER A 520 12.79 74.51 53.86
CA SER A 520 12.70 73.04 54.09
C SER A 520 12.66 72.31 52.81
N THR A 521 13.08 71.04 52.80
CA THR A 521 12.94 70.08 51.69
C THR A 521 11.96 68.95 52.03
N GLU A 522 11.36 68.96 53.18
CA GLU A 522 10.35 67.99 53.54
C GLU A 522 9.09 68.16 52.70
N LYS A 523 8.39 67.06 52.43
CA LYS A 523 7.15 67.07 51.64
C LYS A 523 6.10 67.98 52.24
N SER A 524 5.91 67.91 53.55
CA SER A 524 4.90 68.68 54.28
C SER A 524 5.45 69.17 55.65
N PRO A 525 6.24 70.24 55.64
CA PRO A 525 7.01 70.66 56.79
C PRO A 525 6.14 71.40 57.88
N LYS A 526 6.64 71.43 59.13
CA LYS A 526 6.19 72.31 60.16
C LYS A 526 7.23 73.41 60.31
N HIS A 527 6.75 74.65 60.40
CA HIS A 527 7.61 75.81 60.60
C HIS A 527 7.09 76.74 61.66
N THR A 528 8.01 77.30 62.40
CA THR A 528 7.64 78.26 63.50
C THR A 528 8.17 79.64 63.18
N TYR A 529 7.27 80.62 63.08
CA TYR A 529 7.59 82.02 62.90
C TYR A 529 7.79 82.67 64.26
N SER A 530 8.99 83.06 64.57
CA SER A 530 9.37 83.56 65.85
C SER A 530 9.16 85.12 66.03
N ALA A 531 8.97 85.84 64.96
CA ALA A 531 8.80 87.27 64.91
C ALA A 531 7.46 87.67 64.27
N ALA A 532 6.88 88.82 64.76
CA ALA A 532 5.71 89.39 64.11
C ALA A 532 6.06 89.85 62.69
N GLY A 533 5.16 89.63 61.72
CA GLY A 533 5.37 89.98 60.35
C GLY A 533 4.37 89.30 59.41
N THR A 534 4.44 89.66 58.14
CA THR A 534 3.62 89.06 57.10
C THR A 534 4.54 88.34 56.11
N TYR A 535 4.38 87.04 55.99
CA TYR A 535 5.32 86.19 55.30
C TYR A 535 4.75 85.64 53.98
N THR A 536 5.57 85.70 52.94
CA THR A 536 5.29 85.08 51.62
C THR A 536 5.90 83.73 51.58
N VAL A 537 5.09 82.73 51.36
CA VAL A 537 5.57 81.35 51.31
C VAL A 537 5.63 80.83 49.86
N LYS A 538 6.71 80.12 49.54
CA LYS A 538 6.92 79.52 48.23
C LYS A 538 7.18 78.02 48.37
N LEU A 539 6.56 77.25 47.50
CA LEU A 539 6.83 75.81 47.32
C LEU A 539 7.28 75.58 45.87
N THR A 540 8.47 75.06 45.68
CA THR A 540 8.92 74.47 44.38
C THR A 540 8.80 72.96 44.45
N ALA A 541 7.97 72.37 43.59
CA ALA A 541 7.81 70.95 43.39
C ALA A 541 8.52 70.54 42.13
N THR A 542 9.31 69.41 42.14
CA THR A 542 10.17 68.98 41.04
C THR A 542 9.96 67.51 40.79
N ASN A 543 9.97 67.08 39.51
CA ASN A 543 10.10 65.70 39.04
C ASN A 543 11.08 65.59 37.87
N ALA A 544 11.21 64.42 37.22
CA ALA A 544 12.13 64.23 36.09
C ALA A 544 11.81 65.11 34.86
N ALA A 545 10.58 65.67 34.73
CA ALA A 545 10.19 66.55 33.63
C ALA A 545 10.44 68.03 33.91
N GLY A 546 10.84 68.37 35.08
CA GLY A 546 11.14 69.75 35.46
C GLY A 546 10.53 70.20 36.82
N SER A 547 10.55 71.47 37.09
CA SER A 547 10.04 72.08 38.36
C SER A 547 8.99 73.14 38.12
N ASN A 548 8.13 73.34 39.08
CA ASN A 548 7.13 74.41 39.11
C ASN A 548 7.08 74.99 40.50
N THR A 549 6.86 76.30 40.63
CA THR A 549 6.83 77.01 41.93
C THR A 549 5.52 77.67 42.10
N LYS A 550 4.90 77.45 43.28
CA LYS A 550 3.74 78.20 43.80
C LYS A 550 4.19 79.21 44.83
N THR A 551 3.81 80.42 44.64
CA THR A 551 4.03 81.52 45.59
C THR A 551 2.67 81.95 46.13
N LYS A 552 2.53 82.05 47.48
CA LYS A 552 1.39 82.65 48.14
C LYS A 552 1.87 83.85 48.94
N SER A 553 1.61 85.05 48.36
CA SER A 553 2.04 86.33 48.96
C SER A 553 1.23 86.66 50.19
N ALA A 554 1.90 87.29 51.21
CA ALA A 554 1.28 87.66 52.47
C ALA A 554 0.44 86.49 53.09
N TYR A 555 0.91 85.27 52.98
CA TYR A 555 0.13 84.09 53.28
C TYR A 555 0.04 83.71 54.73
N ILE A 556 1.05 84.06 55.54
CA ILE A 556 1.07 83.85 56.97
C ILE A 556 1.22 85.24 57.62
N LYS A 557 0.30 85.58 58.62
CA LYS A 557 0.31 86.82 59.35
C LYS A 557 0.56 86.55 60.84
N VAL A 558 1.68 87.00 61.35
CA VAL A 558 2.09 86.80 62.74
C VAL A 558 2.02 88.16 63.42
N THR A 559 1.32 88.23 64.57
CA THR A 559 1.13 89.42 65.36
C THR A 559 1.86 89.35 66.68
#